data_e7b087c50a88e1dbef210fb2262f7896
#
_entry.id   e7b087c50a88e1dbef210fb2262f7896
#
_cell.length_a   1.000
_cell.length_b   1.000
_cell.length_c   1.000
_cell.angle_alpha   90.00
_cell.angle_beta   90.00
_cell.angle_gamma   90.00
#
_symmetry.space_group_name_H-M   'P 1'
#
loop_
_entity.id
_entity.type
_entity.pdbx_description
1 polymer ?
#
loop_
_entity_poly.entity_id
_entity_poly.type
_entity_poly.pdbx_seq_one_letter_code
_entity_poly.pdbx_strand_id
1 'polypeptide(L)'
;MTIMFKISYSPNLKWEVYISGSKNAALPILAANYVVDSQIQLENMPDISDIHNMKRLYEEAFAVSKEYFDLTGQLATKFRASILLIPVGLKKFGEVRFVWSGGCKIGKRPLDTFDDALQKAGVKIEQWAFKTFKVVGKPKKNIMLQEFSVTATEALITYLAFLDDVDYDITVYQVATEPHVKNLIDFLNAAGAKITMGIDHTITISPSKITIQKTSFEIISDYIEAGTYFAIGAGADNSELTIKNVNVDDLSAMYNIADKIGINFKIIDKHTITVNSYNKSNYKATKFEVRIFPGFPSDLQSIFGALATQFNGVTKIFETLYEGRFWYLNELENLWWKIEILNPHQALVIWPSKLHWGYVSSTDLRWGGAMVLAGIMAEGETSIMNEEIIARGYTDIVNKLKKIWVKIEQVI
;
A
#
# COMPACT_ATOMS: atom_id res chain seq x y z
N MET A 1 -17.82 -5.91 21.52
CA MET A 1 -16.64 -6.73 21.91
C MET A 1 -15.53 -6.41 20.93
N THR A 2 -14.34 -6.14 21.42
CA THR A 2 -13.20 -5.77 20.56
C THR A 2 -12.42 -7.06 20.25
N ILE A 3 -12.36 -7.42 18.99
CA ILE A 3 -11.57 -8.57 18.55
C ILE A 3 -10.09 -8.19 18.62
N MET A 4 -9.23 -9.11 19.06
CA MET A 4 -7.79 -8.89 19.20
C MET A 4 -7.02 -10.13 18.74
N PHE A 5 -5.77 -9.92 18.31
CA PHE A 5 -4.82 -11.02 18.14
C PHE A 5 -4.04 -11.23 19.44
N LYS A 6 -3.88 -12.49 19.83
CA LYS A 6 -2.92 -12.94 20.83
C LYS A 6 -1.79 -13.68 20.11
N ILE A 7 -0.57 -13.19 20.25
CA ILE A 7 0.60 -13.76 19.63
C ILE A 7 1.61 -14.11 20.71
N SER A 8 1.99 -15.38 20.78
CA SER A 8 3.04 -15.83 21.68
C SER A 8 4.38 -15.87 20.96
N TYR A 9 5.48 -15.71 21.70
CA TYR A 9 6.84 -15.93 21.20
C TYR A 9 6.92 -17.17 20.31
N SER A 10 7.38 -16.98 19.08
CA SER A 10 7.33 -18.00 18.03
C SER A 10 8.68 -18.15 17.33
N PRO A 11 9.63 -18.89 17.93
CA PRO A 11 10.87 -19.28 17.29
C PRO A 11 10.65 -20.45 16.32
N ASN A 12 11.69 -20.78 15.56
CA ASN A 12 11.75 -21.95 14.67
C ASN A 12 10.67 -21.96 13.58
N LEU A 13 10.32 -20.78 13.06
CA LEU A 13 9.39 -20.67 11.95
C LEU A 13 9.94 -21.40 10.72
N LYS A 14 9.08 -22.14 10.02
CA LYS A 14 9.44 -22.92 8.84
C LYS A 14 8.31 -22.90 7.81
N TRP A 15 8.60 -23.45 6.64
CA TRP A 15 7.67 -23.65 5.51
C TRP A 15 7.57 -22.42 4.61
N GLU A 16 6.62 -22.51 3.73
CA GLU A 16 6.41 -21.51 2.70
C GLU A 16 5.15 -20.69 2.94
N VAL A 17 5.23 -19.42 2.56
CA VAL A 17 4.10 -18.50 2.52
C VAL A 17 3.88 -18.01 1.10
N TYR A 18 2.63 -18.02 0.67
CA TYR A 18 2.19 -17.51 -0.64
C TYR A 18 1.69 -16.07 -0.50
N ILE A 19 2.29 -15.17 -1.26
CA ILE A 19 1.93 -13.75 -1.25
C ILE A 19 0.66 -13.52 -2.07
N SER A 20 -0.27 -12.77 -1.51
CA SER A 20 -1.54 -12.40 -2.15
C SER A 20 -1.35 -11.28 -3.18
N GLY A 21 -2.39 -11.04 -3.97
CA GLY A 21 -2.43 -9.88 -4.85
C GLY A 21 -2.32 -8.56 -4.07
N SER A 22 -1.68 -7.59 -4.70
CA SER A 22 -1.42 -6.28 -4.09
C SER A 22 -2.71 -5.48 -3.90
N LYS A 23 -2.99 -5.10 -2.65
CA LYS A 23 -4.07 -4.16 -2.33
C LYS A 23 -3.94 -2.85 -3.13
N ASN A 24 -2.72 -2.31 -3.19
CA ASN A 24 -2.46 -1.02 -3.83
C ASN A 24 -2.62 -1.08 -5.36
N ALA A 25 -2.45 -2.26 -5.98
CA ALA A 25 -2.78 -2.48 -7.39
C ALA A 25 -4.27 -2.78 -7.58
N ALA A 26 -4.85 -3.61 -6.72
CA ALA A 26 -6.22 -4.08 -6.86
C ALA A 26 -7.26 -2.96 -6.81
N LEU A 27 -7.11 -1.97 -5.92
CA LEU A 27 -8.08 -0.89 -5.76
C LEU A 27 -8.18 0.03 -6.99
N PRO A 28 -7.07 0.59 -7.54
CA PRO A 28 -7.15 1.41 -8.74
C PRO A 28 -7.54 0.61 -9.98
N ILE A 29 -7.11 -0.64 -10.11
CA ILE A 29 -7.49 -1.51 -11.23
C ILE A 29 -8.96 -1.88 -11.16
N LEU A 30 -9.51 -2.17 -9.97
CA LEU A 30 -10.95 -2.40 -9.79
C LEU A 30 -11.75 -1.15 -10.18
N ALA A 31 -11.31 0.05 -9.77
CA ALA A 31 -11.93 1.30 -10.19
C ALA A 31 -11.86 1.49 -11.72
N ALA A 32 -10.68 1.27 -12.33
CA ALA A 32 -10.50 1.35 -13.77
C ALA A 32 -11.35 0.33 -14.53
N ASN A 33 -11.57 -0.87 -13.97
CA ASN A 33 -12.43 -1.90 -14.58
C ASN A 33 -13.90 -1.45 -14.66
N TYR A 34 -14.37 -0.59 -13.75
CA TYR A 34 -15.70 0.01 -13.88
C TYR A 34 -15.79 1.01 -15.05
N VAL A 35 -14.69 1.64 -15.47
CA VAL A 35 -14.65 2.48 -16.67
C VAL A 35 -14.98 1.67 -17.93
N VAL A 36 -14.52 0.42 -17.97
CA VAL A 36 -14.76 -0.52 -19.09
C VAL A 36 -15.91 -1.50 -18.79
N ASP A 37 -16.86 -1.10 -17.95
CA ASP A 37 -18.07 -1.86 -17.59
C ASP A 37 -17.78 -3.28 -17.05
N SER A 38 -16.68 -3.44 -16.34
CA SER A 38 -16.24 -4.71 -15.73
C SER A 38 -16.08 -5.87 -16.72
N GLN A 39 -15.72 -5.58 -17.97
CA GLN A 39 -15.58 -6.58 -19.04
C GLN A 39 -14.32 -7.45 -18.89
N ILE A 40 -13.39 -7.08 -18.00
CA ILE A 40 -12.15 -7.84 -17.78
C ILE A 40 -12.25 -8.58 -16.43
N GLN A 41 -12.10 -9.89 -16.44
CA GLN A 41 -12.03 -10.69 -15.22
C GLN A 41 -10.72 -10.41 -14.50
N LEU A 42 -10.80 -10.00 -13.21
CA LEU A 42 -9.61 -9.73 -12.39
C LEU A 42 -9.21 -10.99 -11.61
N GLU A 43 -7.98 -11.43 -11.85
CA GLU A 43 -7.35 -12.58 -11.21
C GLU A 43 -6.42 -12.12 -10.08
N ASN A 44 -6.10 -13.01 -9.12
CA ASN A 44 -5.27 -12.71 -7.95
C ASN A 44 -5.77 -11.51 -7.11
N MET A 45 -7.10 -11.28 -7.09
CA MET A 45 -7.70 -10.21 -6.31
C MET A 45 -7.60 -10.55 -4.82
N PRO A 46 -7.01 -9.66 -3.98
CA PRO A 46 -6.91 -9.95 -2.54
C PRO A 46 -8.30 -9.93 -1.87
N ASP A 47 -8.57 -10.93 -1.05
CA ASP A 47 -9.81 -11.00 -0.26
C ASP A 47 -9.64 -10.19 1.03
N ILE A 48 -9.89 -8.88 0.94
CA ILE A 48 -9.76 -7.92 2.03
C ILE A 48 -10.96 -6.97 2.07
N SER A 49 -11.25 -6.44 3.25
CA SER A 49 -12.41 -5.57 3.45
C SER A 49 -12.41 -4.30 2.58
N ASP A 50 -11.23 -3.75 2.23
CA ASP A 50 -11.13 -2.57 1.37
C ASP A 50 -11.62 -2.87 -0.06
N ILE A 51 -11.44 -4.09 -0.59
CA ILE A 51 -11.98 -4.52 -1.90
C ILE A 51 -13.51 -4.63 -1.83
N HIS A 52 -14.05 -5.27 -0.79
CA HIS A 52 -15.50 -5.37 -0.61
C HIS A 52 -16.15 -3.99 -0.44
N ASN A 53 -15.52 -3.10 0.33
CA ASN A 53 -15.99 -1.73 0.51
C ASN A 53 -15.98 -0.94 -0.81
N MET A 54 -14.95 -1.11 -1.67
CA MET A 54 -14.88 -0.46 -2.97
C MET A 54 -16.03 -0.91 -3.88
N LYS A 55 -16.31 -2.21 -3.94
CA LYS A 55 -17.42 -2.76 -4.75
C LYS A 55 -18.76 -2.18 -4.28
N ARG A 56 -19.03 -2.26 -2.97
CA ARG A 56 -20.26 -1.73 -2.38
C ARG A 56 -20.40 -0.23 -2.58
N LEU A 57 -19.32 0.52 -2.40
CA LEU A 57 -19.32 1.97 -2.61
C LEU A 57 -19.65 2.35 -4.05
N TYR A 58 -19.10 1.62 -5.03
CA TYR A 58 -19.43 1.85 -6.44
C TYR A 58 -20.93 1.63 -6.72
N GLU A 59 -21.49 0.53 -6.22
CA GLU A 59 -22.91 0.21 -6.36
C GLU A 59 -23.80 1.28 -5.70
N GLU A 60 -23.48 1.67 -4.46
CA GLU A 60 -24.21 2.73 -3.75
C GLU A 60 -24.15 4.06 -4.52
N ALA A 61 -22.96 4.48 -4.96
CA ALA A 61 -22.76 5.75 -5.66
C ALA A 61 -23.45 5.78 -7.04
N PHE A 62 -23.50 4.65 -7.73
CA PHE A 62 -24.15 4.51 -9.04
C PHE A 62 -25.67 4.54 -8.94
N ALA A 63 -26.23 4.08 -7.83
CA ALA A 63 -27.68 3.94 -7.63
C ALA A 63 -28.39 5.26 -7.24
N VAL A 64 -27.65 6.26 -6.69
CA VAL A 64 -28.25 7.48 -6.12
C VAL A 64 -28.85 8.40 -7.17
N SER A 65 -28.17 8.61 -8.29
CA SER A 65 -28.61 9.55 -9.34
C SER A 65 -28.21 9.04 -10.72
N LYS A 66 -28.94 9.52 -11.74
CA LYS A 66 -28.58 9.32 -13.15
C LYS A 66 -27.81 10.51 -13.74
N GLU A 67 -27.73 11.62 -13.01
CA GLU A 67 -27.13 12.87 -13.48
C GLU A 67 -25.71 13.07 -12.97
N TYR A 68 -25.38 12.51 -11.81
CA TYR A 68 -24.06 12.63 -11.19
C TYR A 68 -23.73 11.38 -10.39
N PHE A 69 -22.44 11.15 -10.17
CA PHE A 69 -21.94 10.06 -9.36
C PHE A 69 -21.75 10.53 -7.90
N ASP A 70 -22.40 9.84 -6.95
CA ASP A 70 -22.47 10.31 -5.56
C ASP A 70 -21.56 9.57 -4.61
N LEU A 71 -20.47 10.23 -4.21
CA LEU A 71 -19.52 9.77 -3.18
C LEU A 71 -19.65 10.58 -1.88
N THR A 72 -20.89 11.01 -1.51
CA THR A 72 -21.14 11.73 -0.24
C THR A 72 -21.63 10.82 0.88
N GLY A 73 -21.93 9.55 0.58
CA GLY A 73 -22.43 8.58 1.54
C GLY A 73 -21.44 8.24 2.66
N GLN A 74 -21.95 7.67 3.76
CA GLN A 74 -21.16 7.36 4.97
C GLN A 74 -19.99 6.40 4.68
N LEU A 75 -20.13 5.48 3.74
CA LEU A 75 -19.03 4.56 3.39
C LEU A 75 -17.87 5.31 2.73
N ALA A 76 -18.15 6.29 1.85
CA ALA A 76 -17.14 7.10 1.19
C ALA A 76 -16.27 7.87 2.21
N THR A 77 -16.86 8.36 3.32
CA THR A 77 -16.14 9.10 4.36
C THR A 77 -15.20 8.25 5.18
N LYS A 78 -15.44 6.93 5.29
CA LYS A 78 -14.63 5.98 6.07
C LYS A 78 -13.47 5.37 5.29
N PHE A 79 -13.47 5.49 3.98
CA PHE A 79 -12.62 4.73 3.09
C PHE A 79 -11.89 5.65 2.10
N ARG A 80 -10.59 5.91 2.36
CA ARG A 80 -9.82 6.86 1.54
C ARG A 80 -9.75 6.49 0.06
N ALA A 81 -9.73 5.20 -0.28
CA ALA A 81 -9.66 4.78 -1.67
C ALA A 81 -10.94 5.12 -2.48
N SER A 82 -12.00 5.64 -1.83
CA SER A 82 -13.18 6.21 -2.50
C SER A 82 -12.81 7.27 -3.55
N ILE A 83 -11.70 7.99 -3.35
CA ILE A 83 -11.17 8.99 -4.28
C ILE A 83 -10.83 8.38 -5.67
N LEU A 84 -10.45 7.09 -5.73
CA LEU A 84 -10.16 6.39 -6.98
C LEU A 84 -11.41 6.16 -7.85
N LEU A 85 -12.61 6.34 -7.29
CA LEU A 85 -13.86 6.28 -8.04
C LEU A 85 -14.24 7.62 -8.69
N ILE A 86 -13.56 8.73 -8.34
CA ILE A 86 -13.82 10.05 -8.97
C ILE A 86 -13.60 9.99 -10.50
N PRO A 87 -12.48 9.44 -11.02
CA PRO A 87 -12.28 9.27 -12.47
C PRO A 87 -13.40 8.48 -13.15
N VAL A 88 -13.91 7.45 -12.49
CA VAL A 88 -15.00 6.61 -13.00
C VAL A 88 -16.29 7.43 -13.14
N GLY A 89 -16.64 8.17 -12.10
CA GLY A 89 -17.81 9.04 -12.10
C GLY A 89 -17.71 10.16 -13.13
N LEU A 90 -16.54 10.79 -13.27
CA LEU A 90 -16.29 11.81 -14.29
C LEU A 90 -16.46 11.25 -15.71
N LYS A 91 -15.95 10.05 -15.98
CA LYS A 91 -16.11 9.41 -17.30
C LYS A 91 -17.55 9.03 -17.60
N LYS A 92 -18.30 8.51 -16.62
CA LYS A 92 -19.66 7.99 -16.83
C LYS A 92 -20.77 9.06 -16.75
N PHE A 93 -20.59 10.07 -15.91
CA PHE A 93 -21.63 11.05 -15.58
C PHE A 93 -21.20 12.49 -15.89
N GLY A 94 -19.93 12.77 -16.07
CA GLY A 94 -19.39 14.14 -16.22
C GLY A 94 -19.39 14.96 -14.93
N GLU A 95 -20.07 14.52 -13.86
CA GLU A 95 -20.11 15.18 -12.55
C GLU A 95 -20.01 14.16 -11.42
N VAL A 96 -19.20 14.50 -10.39
CA VAL A 96 -19.04 13.71 -9.16
C VAL A 96 -19.19 14.61 -7.95
N ARG A 97 -19.98 14.17 -6.98
CA ARG A 97 -20.09 14.79 -5.65
C ARG A 97 -19.33 13.96 -4.64
N PHE A 98 -18.47 14.60 -3.88
CA PHE A 98 -17.54 13.91 -2.99
C PHE A 98 -17.42 14.60 -1.64
N VAL A 99 -17.48 13.82 -0.57
CA VAL A 99 -17.16 14.28 0.78
C VAL A 99 -15.77 13.78 1.15
N TRP A 100 -15.00 14.60 1.86
CA TRP A 100 -13.67 14.23 2.33
C TRP A 100 -13.65 12.84 2.97
N SER A 101 -12.78 11.98 2.48
CA SER A 101 -12.62 10.62 2.98
C SER A 101 -11.67 10.55 4.16
N GLY A 102 -11.99 9.72 5.13
CA GLY A 102 -11.09 9.31 6.21
C GLY A 102 -9.85 8.54 5.69
N GLY A 103 -9.17 7.88 6.57
CA GLY A 103 -8.02 7.01 6.25
C GLY A 103 -7.06 6.91 7.44
N CYS A 104 -5.96 6.20 7.25
CA CYS A 104 -4.91 6.03 8.25
C CYS A 104 -4.29 7.36 8.66
N LYS A 105 -4.06 7.55 9.97
CA LYS A 105 -3.51 8.78 10.55
C LYS A 105 -1.97 8.80 10.47
N ILE A 106 -1.40 8.70 9.27
CA ILE A 106 0.07 8.68 9.05
C ILE A 106 0.67 10.05 8.75
N GLY A 107 -0.14 11.11 8.80
CA GLY A 107 0.23 12.49 8.48
C GLY A 107 -0.83 13.21 7.67
N LYS A 108 -0.60 14.48 7.41
CA LYS A 108 -1.44 15.26 6.49
C LYS A 108 -1.24 14.74 5.07
N ARG A 109 -2.33 14.39 4.42
CA ARG A 109 -2.36 13.99 3.01
C ARG A 109 -3.40 14.80 2.28
N PRO A 110 -3.10 16.09 2.00
CA PRO A 110 -4.00 16.99 1.30
C PRO A 110 -4.37 16.43 -0.08
N LEU A 111 -5.46 16.92 -0.66
CA LEU A 111 -5.86 16.58 -2.03
C LEU A 111 -5.39 17.62 -3.05
N ASP A 112 -4.55 18.56 -2.66
CA ASP A 112 -4.17 19.71 -3.52
C ASP A 112 -3.54 19.25 -4.83
N THR A 113 -2.61 18.28 -4.78
CA THR A 113 -2.00 17.69 -5.99
C THR A 113 -3.03 16.93 -6.84
N PHE A 114 -3.97 16.23 -6.23
CA PHE A 114 -5.05 15.54 -6.92
C PHE A 114 -6.01 16.51 -7.59
N ASP A 115 -6.42 17.56 -6.87
CA ASP A 115 -7.32 18.61 -7.36
C ASP A 115 -6.67 19.37 -8.52
N ASP A 116 -5.42 19.81 -8.36
CA ASP A 116 -4.65 20.51 -9.39
C ASP A 116 -4.48 19.66 -10.66
N ALA A 117 -4.20 18.36 -10.50
CA ALA A 117 -4.09 17.44 -11.62
C ALA A 117 -5.39 17.35 -12.44
N LEU A 118 -6.54 17.17 -11.77
CA LEU A 118 -7.83 17.11 -12.43
C LEU A 118 -8.25 18.45 -13.03
N GLN A 119 -7.93 19.59 -12.40
CA GLN A 119 -8.16 20.90 -12.98
C GLN A 119 -7.38 21.10 -14.29
N LYS A 120 -6.11 20.69 -14.32
CA LYS A 120 -5.30 20.68 -15.54
C LYS A 120 -5.83 19.73 -16.63
N ALA A 121 -6.58 18.69 -16.18
CA ALA A 121 -7.24 17.74 -17.05
C ALA A 121 -8.64 18.19 -17.54
N GLY A 122 -9.02 19.46 -17.29
CA GLY A 122 -10.29 20.04 -17.76
C GLY A 122 -11.48 19.83 -16.82
N VAL A 123 -11.22 19.53 -15.55
CA VAL A 123 -12.26 19.37 -14.53
C VAL A 123 -12.36 20.64 -13.68
N LYS A 124 -13.56 21.19 -13.54
CA LYS A 124 -13.85 22.27 -12.58
C LYS A 124 -14.13 21.65 -11.21
N ILE A 125 -13.57 22.24 -10.16
CA ILE A 125 -13.75 21.81 -8.77
C ILE A 125 -14.38 22.95 -7.99
N GLU A 126 -15.50 22.68 -7.33
CA GLU A 126 -16.22 23.61 -6.46
C GLU A 126 -16.33 22.99 -5.06
N GLN A 127 -16.15 23.81 -4.02
CA GLN A 127 -16.21 23.39 -2.63
C GLN A 127 -17.29 24.16 -1.89
N TRP A 128 -18.33 23.41 -1.44
CA TRP A 128 -19.38 23.90 -0.57
C TRP A 128 -19.52 22.95 0.63
N ALA A 129 -20.71 22.36 0.84
CA ALA A 129 -20.88 21.30 1.84
C ALA A 129 -20.14 19.98 1.46
N PHE A 130 -19.92 19.78 0.16
CA PHE A 130 -19.12 18.71 -0.45
C PHE A 130 -18.32 19.27 -1.62
N LYS A 131 -17.32 18.55 -2.11
CA LYS A 131 -16.63 18.87 -3.35
C LYS A 131 -17.47 18.39 -4.55
N THR A 132 -17.60 19.23 -5.55
CA THR A 132 -18.15 18.86 -6.85
C THR A 132 -17.06 18.92 -7.89
N PHE A 133 -16.84 17.81 -8.58
CA PHE A 133 -15.96 17.69 -9.73
C PHE A 133 -16.82 17.64 -10.98
N LYS A 134 -16.56 18.53 -11.95
CA LYS A 134 -17.36 18.60 -13.19
C LYS A 134 -16.47 18.76 -14.41
N VAL A 135 -16.68 17.93 -15.42
CA VAL A 135 -16.00 18.06 -16.71
C VAL A 135 -16.48 19.33 -17.41
N VAL A 136 -15.55 20.24 -17.73
CA VAL A 136 -15.86 21.54 -18.35
C VAL A 136 -15.00 21.83 -19.59
N GLY A 137 -13.95 21.04 -19.84
CA GLY A 137 -13.05 21.30 -20.96
C GLY A 137 -12.11 20.15 -21.26
N LYS A 138 -11.20 20.37 -22.19
CA LYS A 138 -10.17 19.41 -22.58
C LYS A 138 -8.93 19.48 -21.67
N PRO A 139 -8.18 18.38 -21.50
CA PRO A 139 -6.92 18.39 -20.75
C PRO A 139 -5.85 19.22 -21.44
N LYS A 140 -4.91 19.77 -20.65
CA LYS A 140 -3.68 20.35 -21.19
C LYS A 140 -2.81 19.26 -21.80
N LYS A 141 -2.06 19.58 -22.85
CA LYS A 141 -1.08 18.65 -23.47
C LYS A 141 0.03 18.23 -22.50
N ASN A 142 0.43 19.15 -21.61
CA ASN A 142 1.47 18.90 -20.60
C ASN A 142 0.88 19.18 -19.23
N ILE A 143 0.93 18.18 -18.34
CA ILE A 143 0.44 18.23 -16.97
C ILE A 143 1.61 17.91 -16.03
N MET A 144 2.05 18.89 -15.25
CA MET A 144 3.03 18.70 -14.18
C MET A 144 2.29 18.49 -12.87
N LEU A 145 2.49 17.34 -12.20
CA LEU A 145 2.02 17.14 -10.83
C LEU A 145 2.84 18.01 -9.87
N GLN A 146 2.25 18.41 -8.74
CA GLN A 146 2.94 19.23 -7.73
C GLN A 146 3.91 18.42 -6.88
N GLU A 147 3.67 17.10 -6.76
CA GLU A 147 4.50 16.14 -6.04
C GLU A 147 4.35 14.74 -6.64
N PHE A 148 5.23 13.81 -6.27
CA PHE A 148 5.14 12.40 -6.62
C PHE A 148 3.98 11.73 -5.86
N SER A 149 2.77 11.93 -6.32
CA SER A 149 1.56 11.40 -5.69
C SER A 149 1.05 10.18 -6.42
N VAL A 150 1.07 9.01 -5.75
CA VAL A 150 0.50 7.76 -6.27
C VAL A 150 -0.97 7.96 -6.63
N THR A 151 -1.77 8.45 -5.69
CA THR A 151 -3.22 8.59 -5.88
C THR A 151 -3.58 9.57 -7.01
N ALA A 152 -2.85 10.71 -7.11
CA ALA A 152 -3.06 11.67 -8.20
C ALA A 152 -2.66 11.06 -9.55
N THR A 153 -1.56 10.31 -9.61
CA THR A 153 -1.11 9.62 -10.83
C THR A 153 -2.16 8.60 -11.27
N GLU A 154 -2.58 7.69 -10.39
CA GLU A 154 -3.55 6.64 -10.69
C GLU A 154 -4.89 7.21 -11.15
N ALA A 155 -5.41 8.21 -10.44
CA ALA A 155 -6.66 8.86 -10.81
C ALA A 155 -6.57 9.57 -12.16
N LEU A 156 -5.47 10.31 -12.38
CA LEU A 156 -5.29 11.07 -13.61
C LEU A 156 -5.18 10.16 -14.83
N ILE A 157 -4.36 9.11 -14.78
CA ILE A 157 -4.22 8.18 -15.90
C ILE A 157 -5.53 7.41 -16.17
N THR A 158 -6.28 7.03 -15.14
CA THR A 158 -7.59 6.40 -15.29
C THR A 158 -8.61 7.33 -15.97
N TYR A 159 -8.60 8.61 -15.62
CA TYR A 159 -9.48 9.61 -16.23
C TYR A 159 -9.11 9.88 -17.70
N LEU A 160 -7.80 10.05 -17.97
CA LEU A 160 -7.30 10.43 -19.29
C LEU A 160 -7.26 9.28 -20.30
N ALA A 161 -7.25 8.03 -19.84
CA ALA A 161 -7.03 6.84 -20.68
C ALA A 161 -7.98 6.73 -21.90
N PHE A 162 -9.25 7.15 -21.76
CA PHE A 162 -10.28 6.95 -22.77
C PHE A 162 -11.12 8.21 -23.00
N LEU A 163 -10.48 9.36 -23.18
CA LEU A 163 -11.15 10.60 -23.53
C LEU A 163 -11.49 10.63 -25.02
N ASP A 164 -12.78 10.74 -25.36
CA ASP A 164 -13.24 10.64 -26.74
C ASP A 164 -12.91 11.88 -27.60
N ASP A 165 -12.81 13.08 -26.96
CA ASP A 165 -12.66 14.36 -27.64
C ASP A 165 -11.23 14.89 -27.67
N VAL A 166 -10.22 14.02 -27.45
CA VAL A 166 -8.81 14.38 -27.44
C VAL A 166 -8.13 13.72 -28.64
N ASP A 167 -7.47 14.52 -29.47
CA ASP A 167 -6.77 14.11 -30.69
C ASP A 167 -5.26 14.35 -30.64
N TYR A 168 -4.72 14.59 -29.44
CA TYR A 168 -3.30 14.85 -29.17
C TYR A 168 -2.79 14.03 -27.97
N ASP A 169 -1.51 13.81 -27.95
CA ASP A 169 -0.85 13.17 -26.82
C ASP A 169 -0.83 14.08 -25.59
N ILE A 170 -1.05 13.48 -24.42
CA ILE A 170 -0.97 14.15 -23.12
C ILE A 170 0.25 13.59 -22.40
N THR A 171 1.18 14.46 -22.01
CA THR A 171 2.35 14.09 -21.20
C THR A 171 2.14 14.56 -19.76
N VAL A 172 2.23 13.63 -18.83
CA VAL A 172 2.17 13.90 -17.39
C VAL A 172 3.56 13.74 -16.81
N TYR A 173 4.03 14.75 -16.08
CA TYR A 173 5.34 14.80 -15.46
C TYR A 173 5.25 14.64 -13.94
N GLN A 174 6.33 14.20 -13.33
CA GLN A 174 6.47 13.99 -11.89
C GLN A 174 5.47 12.93 -11.36
N VAL A 175 5.26 11.89 -12.15
CA VAL A 175 4.36 10.79 -11.83
C VAL A 175 5.01 9.80 -10.86
N ALA A 176 4.18 9.15 -10.08
CA ALA A 176 4.56 7.98 -9.30
C ALA A 176 4.84 6.78 -10.24
N THR A 177 5.85 5.96 -9.89
CA THR A 177 6.33 4.85 -10.75
C THR A 177 6.36 3.51 -10.02
N GLU A 178 5.66 3.41 -8.90
CA GLU A 178 5.54 2.20 -8.09
C GLU A 178 4.99 1.02 -8.92
N PRO A 179 5.33 -0.22 -8.57
CA PRO A 179 4.89 -1.42 -9.30
C PRO A 179 3.37 -1.48 -9.55
N HIS A 180 2.58 -1.05 -8.58
CA HIS A 180 1.12 -1.02 -8.72
C HIS A 180 0.60 0.05 -9.70
N VAL A 181 1.31 1.17 -9.87
CA VAL A 181 1.01 2.17 -10.91
C VAL A 181 1.28 1.60 -12.29
N LYS A 182 2.40 0.88 -12.44
CA LYS A 182 2.71 0.16 -13.69
C LYS A 182 1.66 -0.90 -14.01
N ASN A 183 1.23 -1.67 -13.01
CA ASN A 183 0.19 -2.69 -13.20
C ASN A 183 -1.15 -2.07 -13.64
N LEU A 184 -1.51 -0.87 -13.11
CA LEU A 184 -2.67 -0.12 -13.58
C LEU A 184 -2.52 0.31 -15.05
N ILE A 185 -1.34 0.77 -15.47
CA ILE A 185 -1.06 1.11 -16.88
C ILE A 185 -1.20 -0.12 -17.77
N ASP A 186 -0.66 -1.25 -17.35
CA ASP A 186 -0.76 -2.51 -18.09
C ASP A 186 -2.22 -2.96 -18.22
N PHE A 187 -3.03 -2.78 -17.16
CA PHE A 187 -4.48 -3.03 -17.20
C PHE A 187 -5.20 -2.10 -18.21
N LEU A 188 -4.95 -0.80 -18.14
CA LEU A 188 -5.57 0.17 -19.04
C LEU A 188 -5.18 -0.11 -20.51
N ASN A 189 -3.93 -0.47 -20.76
CA ASN A 189 -3.45 -0.88 -22.07
C ASN A 189 -4.11 -2.19 -22.54
N ALA A 190 -4.34 -3.16 -21.65
CA ALA A 190 -5.12 -4.37 -21.95
C ALA A 190 -6.58 -4.06 -22.30
N ALA A 191 -7.12 -2.94 -21.80
CA ALA A 191 -8.45 -2.43 -22.16
C ALA A 191 -8.46 -1.57 -23.44
N GLY A 192 -7.30 -1.36 -24.10
CA GLY A 192 -7.16 -0.64 -25.35
C GLY A 192 -6.57 0.76 -25.23
N ALA A 193 -6.16 1.20 -24.05
CA ALA A 193 -5.44 2.46 -23.90
C ALA A 193 -4.07 2.40 -24.58
N LYS A 194 -3.47 3.56 -24.79
CA LYS A 194 -2.11 3.73 -25.34
C LYS A 194 -1.30 4.58 -24.37
N ILE A 195 -0.84 3.95 -23.30
CA ILE A 195 -0.11 4.60 -22.23
C ILE A 195 1.32 4.07 -22.20
N THR A 196 2.32 4.96 -22.20
CA THR A 196 3.74 4.61 -22.06
C THR A 196 4.33 5.34 -20.88
N MET A 197 5.11 4.64 -20.05
CA MET A 197 5.86 5.20 -18.95
C MET A 197 7.30 5.45 -19.36
N GLY A 198 7.79 6.68 -19.21
CA GLY A 198 9.18 7.06 -19.40
C GLY A 198 10.05 6.76 -18.18
N ILE A 199 11.36 6.77 -18.37
CA ILE A 199 12.36 6.52 -17.31
C ILE A 199 12.55 7.73 -16.36
N ASP A 200 12.03 8.89 -16.72
CA ASP A 200 12.20 10.19 -16.08
C ASP A 200 10.95 10.63 -15.29
N HIS A 201 10.18 9.67 -14.78
CA HIS A 201 8.91 9.94 -14.11
C HIS A 201 7.90 10.70 -14.99
N THR A 202 7.82 10.33 -16.25
CA THR A 202 6.81 10.80 -17.20
C THR A 202 5.88 9.67 -17.63
N ILE A 203 4.66 10.03 -17.99
CA ILE A 203 3.70 9.15 -18.65
C ILE A 203 3.15 9.90 -19.86
N THR A 204 3.15 9.25 -21.02
CA THR A 204 2.49 9.74 -22.23
C THR A 204 1.24 8.93 -22.49
N ILE A 205 0.13 9.61 -22.69
CA ILE A 205 -1.20 9.03 -22.97
C ILE A 205 -1.61 9.52 -24.36
N SER A 206 -1.68 8.58 -25.31
CA SER A 206 -2.13 8.87 -26.69
C SER A 206 -3.63 8.60 -26.83
N PRO A 207 -4.30 9.29 -27.76
CA PRO A 207 -5.72 9.07 -28.06
C PRO A 207 -6.03 7.60 -28.33
N SER A 208 -7.05 7.08 -27.63
CA SER A 208 -7.40 5.67 -27.72
C SER A 208 -8.89 5.46 -27.44
N LYS A 209 -9.41 4.30 -27.83
CA LYS A 209 -10.77 3.86 -27.55
C LYS A 209 -10.75 2.55 -26.77
N ILE A 210 -11.78 2.33 -25.96
CA ILE A 210 -11.95 1.05 -25.29
C ILE A 210 -12.02 -0.06 -26.34
N THR A 211 -11.06 -0.96 -26.29
CA THR A 211 -10.97 -2.15 -27.13
C THR A 211 -10.36 -3.26 -26.29
N ILE A 212 -11.20 -4.14 -25.76
CA ILE A 212 -10.78 -5.18 -24.84
C ILE A 212 -9.86 -6.17 -25.57
N GLN A 213 -8.60 -6.19 -25.20
CA GLN A 213 -7.57 -7.06 -25.78
C GLN A 213 -7.39 -8.35 -25.00
N LYS A 214 -7.78 -8.35 -23.72
CA LYS A 214 -7.69 -9.51 -22.83
C LYS A 214 -8.99 -9.64 -22.02
N THR A 215 -9.47 -10.86 -21.90
CA THR A 215 -10.68 -11.19 -21.10
C THR A 215 -10.38 -11.37 -19.62
N SER A 216 -9.10 -11.59 -19.25
CA SER A 216 -8.64 -11.64 -17.86
C SER A 216 -7.36 -10.84 -17.66
N PHE A 217 -7.15 -10.37 -16.43
CA PHE A 217 -5.98 -9.60 -16.03
C PHE A 217 -5.58 -9.94 -14.59
N GLU A 218 -4.31 -10.24 -14.41
CA GLU A 218 -3.76 -10.60 -13.10
C GLU A 218 -3.27 -9.37 -12.33
N ILE A 219 -3.72 -9.25 -11.08
CA ILE A 219 -3.20 -8.29 -10.12
C ILE A 219 -1.83 -8.77 -9.65
N ILE A 220 -0.82 -7.92 -9.69
CA ILE A 220 0.52 -8.25 -9.19
C ILE A 220 0.51 -8.64 -7.71
N SER A 221 1.46 -9.47 -7.31
CA SER A 221 1.66 -9.82 -5.90
C SER A 221 2.04 -8.61 -5.05
N ASP A 222 1.63 -8.61 -3.78
CA ASP A 222 1.89 -7.49 -2.85
C ASP A 222 3.34 -7.53 -2.32
N TYR A 223 4.21 -6.69 -2.88
CA TYR A 223 5.60 -6.59 -2.46
C TYR A 223 5.75 -6.09 -1.01
N ILE A 224 4.74 -5.41 -0.44
CA ILE A 224 4.75 -5.01 0.97
C ILE A 224 4.41 -6.19 1.87
N GLU A 225 3.46 -7.04 1.49
CA GLU A 225 3.20 -8.31 2.19
C GLU A 225 4.45 -9.20 2.13
N ALA A 226 5.10 -9.30 0.96
CA ALA A 226 6.35 -10.04 0.80
C ALA A 226 7.46 -9.54 1.73
N GLY A 227 7.67 -8.22 1.79
CA GLY A 227 8.62 -7.59 2.70
C GLY A 227 8.29 -7.80 4.19
N THR A 228 7.00 -7.90 4.53
CA THR A 228 6.56 -8.22 5.90
C THR A 228 6.94 -9.65 6.28
N TYR A 229 6.66 -10.65 5.44
CA TYR A 229 7.07 -12.04 5.70
C TYR A 229 8.59 -12.23 5.64
N PHE A 230 9.29 -11.46 4.80
CA PHE A 230 10.76 -11.40 4.82
C PHE A 230 11.27 -10.96 6.19
N ALA A 231 10.71 -9.88 6.74
CA ALA A 231 11.09 -9.38 8.06
C ALA A 231 10.71 -10.35 9.18
N ILE A 232 9.60 -11.08 9.07
CA ILE A 232 9.21 -12.14 10.02
C ILE A 232 10.25 -13.28 9.99
N GLY A 233 10.65 -13.76 8.81
CA GLY A 233 11.67 -14.80 8.69
C GLY A 233 13.06 -14.38 9.18
N ALA A 234 13.41 -13.09 9.03
CA ALA A 234 14.64 -12.52 9.53
C ALA A 234 14.61 -12.25 11.05
N GLY A 235 13.43 -11.92 11.61
CA GLY A 235 13.29 -11.51 13.02
C GLY A 235 13.04 -12.65 14.01
N ALA A 236 12.24 -13.64 13.62
CA ALA A 236 11.91 -14.77 14.48
C ALA A 236 13.15 -15.68 14.69
N ASP A 237 13.41 -16.11 15.94
CA ASP A 237 14.61 -16.87 16.28
C ASP A 237 14.66 -18.23 15.57
N ASN A 238 15.87 -18.58 15.08
CA ASN A 238 16.17 -19.89 14.47
C ASN A 238 15.15 -20.30 13.38
N SER A 239 14.79 -19.36 12.53
CA SER A 239 13.72 -19.50 11.53
C SER A 239 14.26 -19.50 10.11
N GLU A 240 13.53 -20.18 9.20
CA GLU A 240 13.79 -20.17 7.77
C GLU A 240 12.44 -20.21 7.02
N LEU A 241 12.17 -19.20 6.23
CA LEU A 241 10.95 -19.08 5.44
C LEU A 241 11.24 -19.06 3.94
N THR A 242 10.37 -19.72 3.17
CA THR A 242 10.29 -19.59 1.72
C THR A 242 9.09 -18.72 1.37
N ILE A 243 9.32 -17.60 0.69
CA ILE A 243 8.30 -16.64 0.28
C ILE A 243 8.07 -16.83 -1.21
N LYS A 244 6.86 -17.24 -1.57
CA LYS A 244 6.44 -17.57 -2.94
C LYS A 244 5.46 -16.54 -3.51
N ASN A 245 5.33 -16.53 -4.82
CA ASN A 245 4.50 -15.58 -5.55
C ASN A 245 4.95 -14.13 -5.32
N VAL A 246 6.24 -13.87 -5.46
CA VAL A 246 6.85 -12.54 -5.30
C VAL A 246 7.35 -12.06 -6.66
N ASN A 247 7.24 -10.79 -6.97
CA ASN A 247 8.09 -10.19 -7.99
C ASN A 247 9.37 -9.69 -7.31
N VAL A 248 10.46 -10.42 -7.48
CA VAL A 248 11.73 -10.14 -6.76
C VAL A 248 12.32 -8.78 -7.11
N ASP A 249 12.09 -8.27 -8.32
CA ASP A 249 12.62 -6.99 -8.78
C ASP A 249 12.01 -5.80 -8.01
N ASP A 250 10.76 -5.93 -7.54
CA ASP A 250 10.05 -4.89 -6.79
C ASP A 250 10.61 -4.68 -5.37
N LEU A 251 11.46 -5.58 -4.89
CA LEU A 251 12.04 -5.56 -3.55
C LEU A 251 13.52 -5.12 -3.51
N SER A 252 14.09 -4.64 -4.61
CA SER A 252 15.51 -4.30 -4.74
C SER A 252 16.02 -3.36 -3.63
N ALA A 253 15.24 -2.33 -3.27
CA ALA A 253 15.60 -1.41 -2.18
C ALA A 253 15.62 -2.12 -0.81
N MET A 254 14.73 -3.09 -0.59
CA MET A 254 14.70 -3.90 0.63
C MET A 254 15.94 -4.78 0.73
N TYR A 255 16.34 -5.44 -0.37
CA TYR A 255 17.54 -6.28 -0.38
C TYR A 255 18.80 -5.49 -0.05
N ASN A 256 18.95 -4.29 -0.61
CA ASN A 256 20.09 -3.42 -0.30
C ASN A 256 20.17 -3.07 1.20
N ILE A 257 19.04 -2.92 1.87
CA ILE A 257 19.02 -2.70 3.33
C ILE A 257 19.30 -4.00 4.07
N ALA A 258 18.71 -5.12 3.64
CA ALA A 258 18.96 -6.44 4.22
C ALA A 258 20.44 -6.84 4.17
N ASP A 259 21.13 -6.58 3.06
CA ASP A 259 22.58 -6.80 2.91
C ASP A 259 23.40 -5.96 3.91
N LYS A 260 23.05 -4.68 4.09
CA LYS A 260 23.72 -3.79 5.05
C LYS A 260 23.56 -4.25 6.49
N ILE A 261 22.40 -4.81 6.82
CA ILE A 261 22.10 -5.40 8.14
C ILE A 261 22.85 -6.72 8.31
N GLY A 262 23.07 -7.45 7.23
CA GLY A 262 23.65 -8.80 7.22
C GLY A 262 22.58 -9.88 7.38
N ILE A 263 21.36 -9.64 6.92
CA ILE A 263 20.30 -10.66 6.87
C ILE A 263 20.67 -11.71 5.83
N ASN A 264 20.56 -12.98 6.20
CA ASN A 264 20.83 -14.08 5.30
C ASN A 264 19.57 -14.41 4.48
N PHE A 265 19.62 -14.15 3.18
CA PHE A 265 18.53 -14.45 2.23
C PHE A 265 19.08 -14.91 0.89
N LYS A 266 18.26 -15.55 0.08
CA LYS A 266 18.59 -15.99 -1.27
C LYS A 266 17.38 -15.83 -2.20
N ILE A 267 17.60 -15.22 -3.34
CA ILE A 267 16.66 -15.22 -4.45
C ILE A 267 16.83 -16.56 -5.17
N ILE A 268 15.79 -17.38 -5.16
CA ILE A 268 15.79 -18.72 -5.76
C ILE A 268 15.46 -18.64 -7.25
N ASP A 269 14.42 -17.87 -7.57
CA ASP A 269 13.95 -17.57 -8.93
C ASP A 269 13.22 -16.23 -8.94
N LYS A 270 12.58 -15.87 -10.06
CA LYS A 270 11.84 -14.59 -10.21
C LYS A 270 10.66 -14.43 -9.27
N HIS A 271 10.20 -15.51 -8.64
CA HIS A 271 8.98 -15.53 -7.84
C HIS A 271 9.18 -16.14 -6.45
N THR A 272 10.41 -16.47 -6.06
CA THR A 272 10.70 -17.18 -4.82
C THR A 272 11.94 -16.62 -4.12
N ILE A 273 11.81 -16.33 -2.83
CA ILE A 273 12.87 -15.87 -1.95
C ILE A 273 12.92 -16.79 -0.73
N THR A 274 14.12 -17.14 -0.26
CA THR A 274 14.30 -17.70 1.07
C THR A 274 14.98 -16.71 1.98
N VAL A 275 14.61 -16.67 3.25
CA VAL A 275 15.22 -15.84 4.29
C VAL A 275 15.34 -16.63 5.57
N ASN A 276 16.44 -16.49 6.30
CA ASN A 276 16.62 -17.13 7.59
C ASN A 276 17.28 -16.20 8.62
N SER A 277 17.12 -16.54 9.90
CA SER A 277 17.61 -15.79 11.04
C SER A 277 18.78 -16.48 11.79
N TYR A 278 19.41 -17.49 11.20
CA TYR A 278 20.46 -18.29 11.86
C TYR A 278 21.66 -17.45 12.31
N ASN A 279 21.91 -16.32 11.65
CA ASN A 279 22.96 -15.37 11.99
C ASN A 279 22.47 -14.08 12.65
N LYS A 280 21.23 -14.06 13.19
CA LYS A 280 20.59 -12.86 13.74
C LYS A 280 21.43 -12.13 14.78
N SER A 281 22.20 -12.86 15.60
CA SER A 281 23.12 -12.27 16.57
C SER A 281 24.20 -11.36 15.93
N ASN A 282 24.43 -11.47 14.64
CA ASN A 282 25.43 -10.70 13.89
C ASN A 282 24.80 -9.52 13.12
N TYR A 283 23.49 -9.30 13.21
CA TYR A 283 22.84 -8.19 12.52
C TYR A 283 23.39 -6.86 13.00
N LYS A 284 23.71 -5.99 12.05
CA LYS A 284 24.33 -4.69 12.31
C LYS A 284 23.29 -3.57 12.21
N ALA A 285 23.32 -2.68 13.18
CA ALA A 285 22.56 -1.44 13.09
C ALA A 285 22.98 -0.65 11.84
N THR A 286 22.01 -0.02 11.19
CA THR A 286 22.24 0.73 9.97
C THR A 286 21.37 1.99 9.92
N LYS A 287 21.68 2.89 9.00
CA LYS A 287 20.78 3.94 8.61
C LYS A 287 19.95 3.46 7.40
N PHE A 288 18.63 3.55 7.49
CA PHE A 288 17.79 3.42 6.29
C PHE A 288 16.84 4.62 6.16
N GLU A 289 16.51 4.91 4.93
CA GLU A 289 15.79 6.11 4.55
C GLU A 289 14.68 5.73 3.58
N VAL A 290 13.46 6.15 3.94
CA VAL A 290 12.30 6.04 3.08
C VAL A 290 12.45 7.01 1.90
N ARG A 291 12.12 6.53 0.70
CA ARG A 291 12.15 7.32 -0.53
C ARG A 291 11.05 6.87 -1.49
N ILE A 292 10.68 7.73 -2.43
CA ILE A 292 9.83 7.35 -3.55
C ILE A 292 10.47 6.17 -4.31
N PHE A 293 9.64 5.36 -4.96
CA PHE A 293 10.11 4.22 -5.74
C PHE A 293 11.11 4.66 -6.84
N PRO A 294 12.22 3.92 -7.06
CA PRO A 294 12.55 2.59 -6.52
C PRO A 294 13.28 2.60 -5.16
N GLY A 295 13.17 3.65 -4.37
CA GLY A 295 13.71 3.69 -3.02
C GLY A 295 12.95 2.80 -2.04
N PHE A 296 13.41 2.78 -0.76
CA PHE A 296 12.80 1.97 0.27
C PHE A 296 11.38 2.49 0.61
N PRO A 297 10.34 1.64 0.51
CA PRO A 297 8.97 2.10 0.63
C PRO A 297 8.60 2.45 2.08
N SER A 298 7.84 3.54 2.26
CA SER A 298 7.31 3.97 3.56
C SER A 298 6.42 2.90 4.21
N ASP A 299 5.73 2.08 3.41
CA ASP A 299 4.89 0.99 3.91
C ASP A 299 5.66 -0.16 4.58
N LEU A 300 6.96 -0.31 4.31
CA LEU A 300 7.85 -1.24 5.02
C LEU A 300 8.61 -0.60 6.18
N GLN A 301 8.54 0.72 6.35
CA GLN A 301 9.30 1.43 7.36
C GLN A 301 9.00 0.93 8.78
N SER A 302 7.73 0.79 9.14
CA SER A 302 7.36 0.31 10.49
C SER A 302 7.75 -1.15 10.73
N ILE A 303 7.67 -1.99 9.69
CA ILE A 303 8.06 -3.40 9.76
C ILE A 303 9.57 -3.51 10.04
N PHE A 304 10.40 -2.78 9.27
CA PHE A 304 11.85 -2.76 9.46
C PHE A 304 12.28 -2.00 10.72
N GLY A 305 11.45 -1.04 11.17
CA GLY A 305 11.62 -0.42 12.50
C GLY A 305 11.44 -1.43 13.62
N ALA A 306 10.42 -2.31 13.50
CA ALA A 306 10.24 -3.44 14.41
C ALA A 306 11.44 -4.42 14.36
N LEU A 307 11.89 -4.79 13.18
CA LEU A 307 13.04 -5.66 13.01
C LEU A 307 14.32 -5.05 13.56
N ALA A 308 14.45 -3.71 13.53
CA ALA A 308 15.65 -3.00 13.99
C ALA A 308 15.96 -3.16 15.49
N THR A 309 14.99 -3.60 16.29
CA THR A 309 15.23 -3.99 17.69
C THR A 309 16.17 -5.17 17.85
N GLN A 310 16.37 -5.92 16.78
CA GLN A 310 17.23 -7.10 16.75
C GLN A 310 18.65 -6.77 16.25
N PHE A 311 18.95 -5.49 15.89
CA PHE A 311 20.25 -5.12 15.33
C PHE A 311 21.22 -4.63 16.40
N ASN A 312 22.49 -5.04 16.32
CA ASN A 312 23.55 -4.62 17.25
C ASN A 312 23.93 -3.15 17.01
N GLY A 313 23.60 -2.27 17.95
CA GLY A 313 23.92 -0.85 17.91
C GLY A 313 22.71 0.08 17.81
N VAL A 314 22.86 1.23 17.20
CA VAL A 314 21.80 2.23 17.05
C VAL A 314 21.41 2.35 15.58
N THR A 315 20.15 1.99 15.27
CA THR A 315 19.59 2.14 13.93
C THR A 315 18.92 3.49 13.81
N LYS A 316 19.27 4.26 12.77
CA LYS A 316 18.63 5.52 12.43
C LYS A 316 17.63 5.32 11.28
N ILE A 317 16.37 5.67 11.53
CA ILE A 317 15.30 5.64 10.55
C ILE A 317 15.01 7.07 10.10
N PHE A 318 14.93 7.27 8.78
CA PHE A 318 14.59 8.56 8.18
C PHE A 318 13.34 8.39 7.31
N GLU A 319 12.20 8.97 7.75
CA GLU A 319 10.93 8.99 7.02
C GLU A 319 10.79 10.30 6.28
N THR A 320 10.89 10.28 4.96
CA THR A 320 10.89 11.52 4.18
C THR A 320 9.51 11.93 3.67
N LEU A 321 8.52 11.03 3.74
CA LEU A 321 7.22 11.22 3.09
C LEU A 321 6.10 11.63 4.05
N TYR A 322 6.08 11.08 5.29
CA TYR A 322 4.95 11.24 6.19
C TYR A 322 5.38 11.58 7.62
N GLU A 323 5.00 12.74 8.12
CA GLU A 323 5.35 13.26 9.44
C GLU A 323 4.76 12.47 10.62
N GLY A 324 3.69 11.71 10.40
CA GLY A 324 3.03 10.91 11.44
C GLY A 324 3.44 9.43 11.44
N ARG A 325 4.42 9.00 10.63
CA ARG A 325 4.72 7.59 10.41
C ARG A 325 5.38 6.89 11.60
N PHE A 326 5.91 7.63 12.57
CA PHE A 326 6.59 7.09 13.77
C PHE A 326 5.68 6.82 14.97
N TRP A 327 4.39 7.11 14.89
CA TRP A 327 3.48 6.91 16.05
C TRP A 327 3.43 5.46 16.55
N TYR A 328 3.69 4.47 15.69
CA TYR A 328 3.79 3.06 16.09
C TYR A 328 4.91 2.79 17.09
N LEU A 329 5.95 3.60 17.08
CA LEU A 329 7.08 3.45 18.00
C LEU A 329 6.62 3.66 19.46
N ASN A 330 5.72 4.62 19.71
CA ASN A 330 5.17 4.86 21.03
C ASN A 330 4.36 3.64 21.53
N GLU A 331 3.61 2.97 20.64
CA GLU A 331 2.90 1.74 21.00
C GLU A 331 3.88 0.60 21.32
N LEU A 332 4.99 0.55 20.61
CA LEU A 332 5.99 -0.49 20.82
C LEU A 332 6.85 -0.26 22.08
N GLU A 333 6.88 0.94 22.67
CA GLU A 333 7.45 1.18 24.00
C GLU A 333 6.77 0.33 25.08
N ASN A 334 5.47 -0.02 24.90
CA ASN A 334 4.76 -0.95 25.78
C ASN A 334 5.36 -2.37 25.76
N LEU A 335 6.20 -2.70 24.77
CA LEU A 335 6.94 -3.95 24.68
C LEU A 335 8.43 -3.81 25.12
N TRP A 336 8.72 -2.75 25.89
CA TRP A 336 10.02 -2.47 26.50
C TRP A 336 11.14 -2.08 25.50
N TRP A 337 10.76 -1.40 24.42
CA TRP A 337 11.70 -0.87 23.46
C TRP A 337 12.42 0.38 23.96
N LYS A 338 13.67 0.53 23.51
CA LYS A 338 14.42 1.78 23.64
C LYS A 338 14.43 2.48 22.29
N ILE A 339 13.64 3.52 22.19
CA ILE A 339 13.55 4.38 21.01
C ILE A 339 13.77 5.84 21.39
N GLU A 340 14.12 6.64 20.40
CA GLU A 340 14.16 8.09 20.53
C GLU A 340 13.62 8.71 19.25
N ILE A 341 12.50 9.44 19.32
CA ILE A 341 11.95 10.21 18.22
C ILE A 341 12.62 11.58 18.24
N LEU A 342 13.55 11.81 17.31
CA LEU A 342 14.31 13.06 17.22
C LEU A 342 13.45 14.21 16.68
N ASN A 343 12.60 13.93 15.70
CA ASN A 343 11.65 14.83 15.08
C ASN A 343 10.63 14.03 14.25
N PRO A 344 9.60 14.64 13.63
CA PRO A 344 8.61 13.93 12.83
C PRO A 344 9.16 13.03 11.72
N HIS A 345 10.39 13.26 11.29
CA HIS A 345 11.03 12.57 10.17
C HIS A 345 12.23 11.70 10.58
N GLN A 346 12.62 11.66 11.85
CA GLN A 346 13.81 10.89 12.29
C GLN A 346 13.56 10.22 13.63
N ALA A 347 13.91 8.95 13.70
CA ALA A 347 13.90 8.17 14.93
C ALA A 347 15.13 7.28 15.05
N LEU A 348 15.49 6.97 16.29
CA LEU A 348 16.53 6.00 16.65
C LEU A 348 15.88 4.79 17.30
N VAL A 349 16.33 3.60 16.91
CA VAL A 349 16.05 2.33 17.60
C VAL A 349 17.34 1.87 18.22
N ILE A 350 17.33 1.69 19.55
CA ILE A 350 18.54 1.46 20.34
C ILE A 350 18.55 0.01 20.84
N TRP A 351 19.57 -0.75 20.45
CA TRP A 351 19.81 -2.11 20.94
C TRP A 351 20.77 -2.08 22.17
N PRO A 352 20.71 -3.03 23.11
CA PRO A 352 19.82 -4.20 23.14
C PRO A 352 18.48 -3.88 23.80
N SER A 353 17.40 -4.28 23.15
CA SER A 353 16.08 -4.30 23.75
C SER A 353 15.50 -5.71 23.60
N LYS A 354 15.46 -6.46 24.71
CA LYS A 354 14.63 -7.66 24.75
C LYS A 354 13.17 -7.19 24.73
N LEU A 355 12.44 -7.65 23.76
CA LEU A 355 11.00 -7.41 23.71
C LEU A 355 10.30 -8.33 24.69
N HIS A 356 9.39 -7.77 25.46
CA HIS A 356 8.55 -8.48 26.39
C HIS A 356 7.09 -8.34 25.97
N TRP A 357 6.25 -9.27 26.42
CA TRP A 357 4.82 -9.25 26.15
C TRP A 357 4.16 -7.95 26.65
N GLY A 358 3.07 -7.60 26.02
CA GLY A 358 2.30 -6.41 26.38
C GLY A 358 1.01 -6.27 25.61
N TYR A 359 0.34 -5.15 25.81
CA TYR A 359 -0.85 -4.75 25.08
C TYR A 359 -0.47 -3.62 24.13
N VAL A 360 -0.75 -3.80 22.84
CA VAL A 360 -0.52 -2.79 21.79
C VAL A 360 -1.78 -2.62 20.96
N SER A 361 -1.94 -1.43 20.37
CA SER A 361 -3.10 -1.10 19.54
C SER A 361 -2.65 -0.73 18.14
N SER A 362 -3.28 -1.32 17.13
CA SER A 362 -3.06 -0.94 15.74
C SER A 362 -4.03 0.17 15.33
N THR A 363 -3.51 1.31 14.89
CA THR A 363 -4.29 2.41 14.32
C THR A 363 -4.01 2.61 12.83
N ASP A 364 -3.06 1.85 12.27
CA ASP A 364 -2.73 1.78 10.86
C ASP A 364 -2.40 0.33 10.46
N LEU A 365 -2.76 -0.07 9.25
CA LEU A 365 -2.59 -1.45 8.79
C LEU A 365 -1.11 -1.90 8.75
N ARG A 366 -0.17 -1.00 8.42
CA ARG A 366 1.27 -1.33 8.32
C ARG A 366 1.91 -1.34 9.71
N TRP A 367 1.44 -0.48 10.62
CA TRP A 367 1.83 -0.57 12.05
C TRP A 367 1.38 -1.89 12.65
N GLY A 368 0.16 -2.36 12.28
CA GLY A 368 -0.31 -3.68 12.68
C GLY A 368 0.63 -4.80 12.27
N GLY A 369 1.17 -4.78 11.06
CA GLY A 369 2.20 -5.72 10.62
C GLY A 369 3.48 -5.66 11.46
N ALA A 370 3.91 -4.44 11.85
CA ALA A 370 5.05 -4.26 12.76
C ALA A 370 4.78 -4.82 14.16
N MET A 371 3.56 -4.66 14.68
CA MET A 371 3.15 -5.22 15.99
C MET A 371 3.06 -6.75 15.95
N VAL A 372 2.59 -7.32 14.84
CA VAL A 372 2.61 -8.78 14.63
C VAL A 372 4.05 -9.31 14.66
N LEU A 373 4.98 -8.67 13.95
CA LEU A 373 6.39 -9.04 13.98
C LEU A 373 6.98 -8.89 15.40
N ALA A 374 6.68 -7.78 16.09
CA ALA A 374 7.13 -7.56 17.46
C ALA A 374 6.61 -8.63 18.43
N GLY A 375 5.32 -9.00 18.32
CA GLY A 375 4.72 -10.07 19.13
C GLY A 375 5.33 -11.45 18.88
N ILE A 376 5.73 -11.74 17.62
CA ILE A 376 6.44 -12.98 17.28
C ILE A 376 7.82 -13.05 17.98
N MET A 377 8.50 -11.90 18.11
CA MET A 377 9.83 -11.79 18.70
C MET A 377 9.81 -11.59 20.22
N ALA A 378 8.70 -11.12 20.81
CA ALA A 378 8.59 -10.79 22.22
C ALA A 378 8.48 -12.03 23.11
N GLU A 379 9.21 -12.06 24.23
CA GLU A 379 9.06 -13.12 25.25
C GLU A 379 7.68 -13.01 25.91
N GLY A 380 6.89 -14.10 25.88
CA GLY A 380 5.55 -14.19 26.44
C GLY A 380 4.44 -14.10 25.39
N GLU A 381 3.26 -13.58 25.77
CA GLU A 381 2.08 -13.45 24.90
C GLU A 381 1.70 -11.98 24.76
N THR A 382 1.74 -11.45 23.55
CA THR A 382 1.37 -10.07 23.20
C THR A 382 -0.05 -10.02 22.67
N SER A 383 -0.85 -9.08 23.18
CA SER A 383 -2.21 -8.80 22.70
C SER A 383 -2.22 -7.57 21.80
N ILE A 384 -2.75 -7.72 20.58
CA ILE A 384 -2.83 -6.66 19.57
C ILE A 384 -4.31 -6.31 19.35
N MET A 385 -4.71 -5.11 19.75
CA MET A 385 -6.07 -4.61 19.58
C MET A 385 -6.30 -4.02 18.19
N ASN A 386 -7.59 -3.90 17.80
CA ASN A 386 -8.04 -3.38 16.50
C ASN A 386 -7.49 -4.19 15.30
N GLU A 387 -7.59 -5.49 15.39
CA GLU A 387 -7.09 -6.42 14.37
C GLU A 387 -7.76 -6.23 13.02
N GLU A 388 -9.00 -5.74 12.99
CA GLU A 388 -9.75 -5.42 11.77
C GLU A 388 -9.02 -4.42 10.88
N ILE A 389 -8.16 -3.54 11.47
CA ILE A 389 -7.33 -2.61 10.70
C ILE A 389 -6.22 -3.37 9.97
N ILE A 390 -5.65 -4.41 10.60
CA ILE A 390 -4.60 -5.25 10.00
C ILE A 390 -5.17 -6.04 8.82
N ALA A 391 -6.36 -6.63 9.00
CA ALA A 391 -7.07 -7.41 7.97
C ALA A 391 -7.43 -6.59 6.70
N ARG A 392 -7.38 -5.26 6.76
CA ARG A 392 -7.54 -4.40 5.58
C ARG A 392 -6.39 -4.50 4.58
N GLY A 393 -5.23 -4.96 4.99
CA GLY A 393 -4.03 -4.97 4.15
C GLY A 393 -3.34 -6.32 4.01
N TYR A 394 -3.81 -7.34 4.73
CA TYR A 394 -3.23 -8.69 4.72
C TYR A 394 -4.34 -9.73 4.58
N THR A 395 -4.36 -10.40 3.45
CA THR A 395 -5.32 -11.48 3.18
C THR A 395 -5.01 -12.68 4.08
N ASP A 396 -6.02 -13.13 4.85
CA ASP A 396 -5.95 -14.36 5.65
C ASP A 396 -4.71 -14.47 6.55
N ILE A 397 -4.32 -13.35 7.16
CA ILE A 397 -3.06 -13.23 7.92
C ILE A 397 -2.93 -14.31 9.01
N VAL A 398 -4.02 -14.63 9.72
CA VAL A 398 -4.00 -15.60 10.83
C VAL A 398 -3.63 -16.99 10.33
N ASN A 399 -4.27 -17.47 9.26
CA ASN A 399 -3.99 -18.80 8.71
C ASN A 399 -2.61 -18.86 8.05
N LYS A 400 -2.18 -17.79 7.35
CA LYS A 400 -0.83 -17.71 6.79
C LYS A 400 0.23 -17.79 7.89
N LEU A 401 0.05 -17.08 9.00
CA LEU A 401 0.97 -17.10 10.13
C LEU A 401 0.97 -18.49 10.82
N LYS A 402 -0.19 -19.10 11.02
CA LYS A 402 -0.27 -20.46 11.58
C LYS A 402 0.45 -21.51 10.72
N LYS A 403 0.34 -21.39 9.39
CA LYS A 403 1.02 -22.30 8.44
C LYS A 403 2.54 -22.28 8.58
N ILE A 404 3.12 -21.14 8.96
CA ILE A 404 4.56 -21.00 9.21
C ILE A 404 4.93 -21.18 10.69
N TRP A 405 4.02 -21.72 11.51
CA TRP A 405 4.18 -22.05 12.92
C TRP A 405 4.19 -20.87 13.89
N VAL A 406 3.66 -19.73 13.51
CA VAL A 406 3.41 -18.64 14.47
C VAL A 406 2.25 -19.05 15.39
N LYS A 407 2.45 -18.89 16.70
CA LYS A 407 1.44 -19.10 17.73
C LYS A 407 0.55 -17.85 17.81
N ILE A 408 -0.53 -17.84 17.03
CA ILE A 408 -1.49 -16.74 16.95
C ILE A 408 -2.92 -17.25 17.15
N GLU A 409 -3.69 -16.51 17.92
CA GLU A 409 -5.12 -16.71 18.12
C GLU A 409 -5.87 -15.40 17.92
N GLN A 410 -7.10 -15.49 17.40
CA GLN A 410 -8.04 -14.38 17.35
C GLN A 410 -9.06 -14.61 18.46
N VAL A 411 -9.16 -13.66 19.39
CA VAL A 411 -10.04 -13.72 20.56
C VAL A 411 -10.96 -12.50 20.59
N ILE A 412 -12.18 -12.70 21.16
CA ILE A 412 -13.23 -11.69 21.25
C ILE A 412 -13.24 -11.07 22.65
#